data_a55d5fbe9179265502331f00f425c22b
#
_entry.id   a55d5fbe9179265502331f00f425c22b
#
_cell.length_a   1.000
_cell.length_b   1.000
_cell.length_c   1.000
_cell.angle_alpha   90.00
_cell.angle_beta   90.00
_cell.angle_gamma   90.00
#
_symmetry.space_group_name_H-M   'P 1'
#
loop_
_entity.id
_entity.type
_entity.pdbx_description
1 polymer ?
#
loop_
_entity_poly.entity_id
_entity_poly.type
_entity_poly.pdbx_seq_one_letter_code
_entity_poly.pdbx_strand_id
1 'polypeptide(L)'
;SNDKVLRVPSLKLETRDSYLELNAAMDWNALDFKDEGLVSARLMADIGKPDVVRFMGSMDEKFIRQYPSEPLRIRTGIDGDLNKLKLTTLTAELPGALGLFARGELTHLTDSLLRGGDITLEAETKDLKFVSTLAEGIEIPYGTRLEGKFTMAGTKMGTDLLLMQPEAQAVVAADTIPITVYNDSISVADDFKMERAARLFAKYDLSRDRYEADLAVNHFDLHQFMPADSLYTLSTRLKVEGEGFDFFSPRTYFNAEGGIDRFHYGSYHLTGISLAAGLEKSKVHASLAVKNWTMDIKAHLDGILKPHDVSGNLKMDVAHLDW
;
A
#
# COMPACT_ATOMS: atom_id res chain seq x y z
N SER A 1 8.65 17.24 42.25
CA SER A 1 9.63 16.51 41.46
C SER A 1 9.31 16.63 39.98
N ASN A 2 9.78 17.70 39.36
CA ASN A 2 9.49 18.03 37.94
C ASN A 2 10.63 17.69 37.00
N ASP A 3 11.60 16.90 37.43
CA ASP A 3 12.85 16.71 36.69
C ASP A 3 12.82 15.55 35.68
N LYS A 4 11.66 14.97 35.42
CA LYS A 4 11.52 13.79 34.54
C LYS A 4 10.89 14.08 33.19
N VAL A 5 10.48 15.33 32.93
CA VAL A 5 9.80 15.70 31.68
C VAL A 5 10.71 16.53 30.81
N LEU A 6 11.06 16.05 29.65
CA LEU A 6 11.65 16.84 28.58
C LEU A 6 10.55 17.71 27.95
N ARG A 7 10.75 19.02 27.94
CA ARG A 7 9.83 19.96 27.31
C ARG A 7 10.54 20.79 26.27
N VAL A 8 9.99 20.80 25.09
CA VAL A 8 10.35 21.71 24.00
C VAL A 8 9.13 22.60 23.75
N PRO A 9 9.00 23.71 24.47
CA PRO A 9 7.80 24.53 24.41
C PRO A 9 7.57 25.19 23.05
N SER A 10 8.63 25.49 22.32
CA SER A 10 8.58 25.97 20.95
C SER A 10 9.98 25.87 20.34
N LEU A 11 10.16 24.97 19.40
CA LEU A 11 11.31 24.95 18.50
C LEU A 11 10.84 25.51 17.16
N LYS A 12 11.40 26.64 16.74
CA LYS A 12 11.12 27.26 15.46
C LYS A 12 12.36 27.21 14.60
N LEU A 13 12.21 26.68 13.40
CA LEU A 13 13.24 26.71 12.37
C LEU A 13 12.63 27.44 11.17
N GLU A 14 13.34 28.46 10.72
CA GLU A 14 12.93 29.27 9.59
C GLU A 14 14.09 29.38 8.62
N THR A 15 13.81 29.14 7.37
CA THR A 15 14.69 29.44 6.25
C THR A 15 14.04 30.54 5.40
N ARG A 16 14.62 30.86 4.28
CA ARG A 16 14.00 31.79 3.34
C ARG A 16 12.68 31.27 2.77
N ASP A 17 12.58 29.93 2.61
CA ASP A 17 11.51 29.28 1.84
C ASP A 17 10.69 28.30 2.68
N SER A 18 11.09 28.05 3.94
CA SER A 18 10.43 27.05 4.80
C SER A 18 10.27 27.55 6.23
N TYR A 19 9.21 27.07 6.86
CA TYR A 19 8.92 27.29 8.29
C TYR A 19 8.59 25.95 8.95
N LEU A 20 9.16 25.72 10.13
CA LEU A 20 8.83 24.57 10.97
C LEU A 20 8.66 25.02 12.42
N GLU A 21 7.58 24.59 13.05
CA GLU A 21 7.35 24.76 14.48
C GLU A 21 7.02 23.44 15.12
N LEU A 22 7.77 23.10 16.18
CA LEU A 22 7.59 21.90 16.99
C LEU A 22 7.37 22.30 18.45
N ASN A 23 6.27 21.84 19.01
CA ASN A 23 6.00 21.85 20.46
C ASN A 23 5.96 20.41 20.94
N ALA A 24 6.76 20.05 21.94
CA ALA A 24 6.79 18.70 22.46
C ALA A 24 6.97 18.65 23.99
N ALA A 25 6.36 17.67 24.59
CA ALA A 25 6.58 17.29 25.99
C ALA A 25 6.59 15.78 26.09
N MET A 26 7.57 15.21 26.79
CA MET A 26 7.72 13.77 26.93
C MET A 26 8.37 13.44 28.26
N ASP A 27 7.84 12.45 28.95
CA ASP A 27 8.50 11.89 30.11
C ASP A 27 9.74 11.08 29.70
N TRP A 28 10.85 11.22 30.44
CA TRP A 28 12.09 10.51 30.12
C TRP A 28 11.92 8.99 30.06
N ASN A 29 11.03 8.45 30.92
CA ASN A 29 10.76 7.02 30.97
C ASN A 29 10.01 6.54 29.70
N ALA A 30 9.25 7.42 29.06
CA ALA A 30 8.56 7.11 27.80
C ALA A 30 9.54 6.88 26.63
N LEU A 31 10.72 7.51 26.66
CA LEU A 31 11.75 7.31 25.62
C LEU A 31 12.25 5.85 25.55
N ASP A 32 12.30 5.17 26.69
CA ASP A 32 12.75 3.78 26.77
C ASP A 32 11.60 2.76 26.61
N PHE A 33 10.36 3.21 26.43
CA PHE A 33 9.16 2.37 26.41
C PHE A 33 9.01 1.49 27.68
N LYS A 34 9.50 1.99 28.81
CA LYS A 34 9.47 1.24 30.09
C LYS A 34 8.33 1.63 31.01
N ASP A 35 7.76 2.79 30.80
CA ASP A 35 6.72 3.36 31.65
C ASP A 35 5.68 4.08 30.80
N GLU A 36 4.47 4.26 31.34
CA GLU A 36 3.32 4.90 30.67
C GLU A 36 3.45 6.43 30.57
N GLY A 37 4.67 6.96 30.59
CA GLY A 37 4.92 8.39 30.65
C GLY A 37 4.23 9.22 29.57
N LEU A 38 3.92 10.47 29.91
CA LEU A 38 3.28 11.43 29.01
C LEU A 38 4.06 11.60 27.72
N VAL A 39 3.35 11.62 26.59
CA VAL A 39 3.86 11.97 25.26
C VAL A 39 2.90 12.96 24.61
N SER A 40 3.37 14.15 24.28
CA SER A 40 2.61 15.13 23.54
C SER A 40 3.53 15.82 22.56
N ALA A 41 3.14 15.88 21.28
CA ALA A 41 3.88 16.62 20.29
C ALA A 41 2.92 17.23 19.25
N ARG A 42 3.25 18.44 18.78
CA ARG A 42 2.58 19.10 17.68
C ARG A 42 3.63 19.65 16.74
N LEU A 43 3.54 19.26 15.48
CA LEU A 43 4.42 19.72 14.42
C LEU A 43 3.59 20.47 13.37
N MET A 44 4.07 21.63 13.01
CA MET A 44 3.64 22.40 11.85
C MET A 44 4.86 22.65 10.96
N ALA A 45 4.80 22.27 9.72
CA ALA A 45 5.86 22.52 8.77
C ALA A 45 5.27 22.97 7.43
N ASP A 46 5.84 24.03 6.88
CA ASP A 46 5.61 24.50 5.52
C ASP A 46 6.98 24.50 4.84
N ILE A 47 7.21 23.53 3.95
CA ILE A 47 8.52 23.27 3.36
C ILE A 47 8.50 23.71 1.90
N GLY A 48 9.23 24.76 1.60
CA GLY A 48 9.32 25.30 0.25
C GLY A 48 10.13 24.40 -0.69
N LYS A 49 9.81 24.46 -1.98
CA LYS A 49 10.48 23.72 -3.03
C LYS A 49 12.03 23.77 -2.98
N PRO A 50 12.68 24.96 -2.76
CA PRO A 50 14.13 25.01 -2.72
C PRO A 50 14.75 24.15 -1.61
N ASP A 51 14.08 24.09 -0.45
CA ASP A 51 14.55 23.28 0.66
C ASP A 51 14.27 21.79 0.45
N VAL A 52 13.11 21.43 -0.12
CA VAL A 52 12.84 20.03 -0.53
C VAL A 52 13.93 19.51 -1.46
N VAL A 53 14.25 20.28 -2.53
CA VAL A 53 15.27 19.91 -3.50
C VAL A 53 16.65 19.77 -2.85
N ARG A 54 16.99 20.68 -1.92
CA ARG A 54 18.26 20.61 -1.18
C ARG A 54 18.36 19.37 -0.28
N PHE A 55 17.29 19.00 0.39
CA PHE A 55 17.25 17.81 1.25
C PHE A 55 17.31 16.50 0.46
N MET A 56 16.72 16.47 -0.73
CA MET A 56 16.75 15.28 -1.59
C MET A 56 18.08 15.08 -2.32
N GLY A 57 19.00 16.01 -2.21
CA GLY A 57 20.33 15.92 -2.83
C GLY A 57 20.31 16.18 -4.33
N SER A 58 21.10 15.43 -5.11
CA SER A 58 21.18 15.59 -6.56
C SER A 58 19.98 14.96 -7.25
N MET A 59 18.91 15.71 -7.42
CA MET A 59 17.74 15.31 -8.18
C MET A 59 17.84 15.70 -9.66
N ASP A 60 17.17 14.93 -10.51
CA ASP A 60 17.07 15.22 -11.94
C ASP A 60 16.44 16.61 -12.16
N GLU A 61 16.92 17.35 -13.13
CA GLU A 61 16.35 18.63 -13.51
C GLU A 61 14.87 18.57 -13.90
N LYS A 62 14.43 17.43 -14.44
CA LYS A 62 13.01 17.19 -14.76
C LYS A 62 12.17 17.17 -13.49
N PHE A 63 12.63 16.48 -12.44
CA PHE A 63 11.97 16.48 -11.13
C PHE A 63 11.83 17.91 -10.61
N ILE A 64 12.95 18.65 -10.57
CA ILE A 64 12.96 20.02 -10.05
C ILE A 64 11.98 20.93 -10.83
N ARG A 65 11.91 20.80 -12.15
CA ARG A 65 10.98 21.59 -12.97
C ARG A 65 9.53 21.24 -12.72
N GLN A 66 9.22 19.97 -12.58
CA GLN A 66 7.84 19.47 -12.45
C GLN A 66 7.32 19.51 -11.00
N TYR A 67 8.22 19.56 -10.01
CA TYR A 67 7.79 19.67 -8.61
C TYR A 67 7.04 21.01 -8.40
N PRO A 68 5.87 20.99 -7.71
CA PRO A 68 5.08 22.17 -7.46
C PRO A 68 5.87 23.31 -6.80
N SER A 69 5.49 24.55 -7.09
CA SER A 69 6.08 25.74 -6.43
C SER A 69 5.53 25.97 -5.03
N GLU A 70 4.33 25.46 -4.78
CA GLU A 70 3.68 25.58 -3.49
C GLU A 70 4.41 24.79 -2.40
N PRO A 71 4.43 25.27 -1.15
CA PRO A 71 5.08 24.55 -0.08
C PRO A 71 4.34 23.25 0.29
N LEU A 72 5.11 22.22 0.62
CA LEU A 72 4.59 21.02 1.29
C LEU A 72 4.19 21.39 2.71
N ARG A 73 2.90 21.26 3.03
CA ARG A 73 2.33 21.56 4.33
C ARG A 73 2.15 20.28 5.12
N ILE A 74 2.78 20.19 6.28
CA ILE A 74 2.63 19.06 7.20
C ILE A 74 2.09 19.59 8.52
N ARG A 75 1.01 18.97 9.01
CA ARG A 75 0.43 19.25 10.32
C ARG A 75 0.18 17.93 11.00
N THR A 76 0.75 17.75 12.18
CA THR A 76 0.54 16.52 12.95
C THR A 76 0.49 16.82 14.44
N GLY A 77 -0.24 15.99 15.17
CA GLY A 77 -0.32 16.02 16.60
C GLY A 77 -0.48 14.62 17.18
N ILE A 78 0.32 14.33 18.19
CA ILE A 78 0.18 13.16 19.03
C ILE A 78 -0.04 13.62 20.48
N ASP A 79 -0.90 12.95 21.21
CA ASP A 79 -1.23 13.30 22.58
C ASP A 79 -1.68 12.07 23.38
N GLY A 80 -1.25 11.99 24.64
CA GLY A 80 -1.58 10.90 25.53
C GLY A 80 -0.38 10.40 26.33
N ASP A 81 -0.34 9.12 26.53
CA ASP A 81 0.75 8.37 27.16
C ASP A 81 1.00 7.07 26.38
N LEU A 82 1.97 6.25 26.80
CA LEU A 82 2.25 4.98 26.12
C LEU A 82 1.18 3.91 26.36
N ASN A 83 0.26 4.13 27.30
CA ASN A 83 -0.90 3.28 27.51
C ASN A 83 -2.04 3.66 26.56
N LYS A 84 -2.15 4.96 26.20
CA LYS A 84 -3.15 5.46 25.26
C LYS A 84 -2.62 6.67 24.51
N LEU A 85 -2.02 6.42 23.36
CA LEU A 85 -1.43 7.43 22.47
C LEU A 85 -2.33 7.69 21.27
N LYS A 86 -2.82 8.90 21.16
CA LYS A 86 -3.69 9.33 20.07
C LYS A 86 -2.90 10.13 19.04
N LEU A 87 -2.92 9.66 17.79
CA LEU A 87 -2.60 10.48 16.63
C LEU A 87 -3.85 11.32 16.32
N THR A 88 -3.85 12.57 16.76
CA THR A 88 -5.03 13.44 16.63
C THR A 88 -5.32 13.75 15.17
N THR A 89 -4.30 14.14 14.44
CA THR A 89 -4.35 14.34 12.98
C THR A 89 -2.93 14.25 12.45
N LEU A 90 -2.79 13.68 11.27
CA LEU A 90 -1.64 13.88 10.39
C LEU A 90 -2.22 14.34 9.05
N THR A 91 -1.89 15.55 8.63
CA THR A 91 -2.17 16.03 7.28
C THR A 91 -0.86 16.34 6.60
N ALA A 92 -0.70 15.89 5.37
CA ALA A 92 0.37 16.30 4.48
C ALA A 92 -0.26 16.72 3.15
N GLU A 93 -0.11 17.98 2.79
CA GLU A 93 -0.67 18.55 1.59
C GLU A 93 0.42 19.20 0.74
N LEU A 94 0.54 18.76 -0.49
CA LEU A 94 1.27 19.46 -1.53
C LEU A 94 0.21 20.02 -2.49
N PRO A 95 -0.11 21.32 -2.40
CA PRO A 95 -1.20 21.90 -3.17
C PRO A 95 -1.06 21.64 -4.67
N GLY A 96 -2.15 21.22 -5.29
CA GLY A 96 -2.16 20.85 -6.71
C GLY A 96 -1.56 19.47 -7.04
N ALA A 97 -0.97 18.75 -6.07
CA ALA A 97 -0.33 17.45 -6.32
C ALA A 97 -0.88 16.32 -5.45
N LEU A 98 -0.88 16.47 -4.12
CA LEU A 98 -1.18 15.37 -3.20
C LEU A 98 -1.85 15.92 -1.94
N GLY A 99 -2.87 15.22 -1.47
CA GLY A 99 -3.40 15.33 -0.11
C GLY A 99 -3.33 13.98 0.60
N LEU A 100 -2.86 13.99 1.86
CA LEU A 100 -2.80 12.83 2.74
C LEU A 100 -3.36 13.21 4.09
N PHE A 101 -4.20 12.35 4.64
CA PHE A 101 -4.76 12.45 5.96
C PHE A 101 -4.62 11.13 6.70
N ALA A 102 -4.22 11.19 7.97
CA ALA A 102 -4.23 10.01 8.84
C ALA A 102 -4.66 10.38 10.27
N ARG A 103 -5.26 9.44 10.95
CA ARG A 103 -5.65 9.52 12.36
C ARG A 103 -5.69 8.13 12.97
N GLY A 104 -5.61 8.06 14.28
CA GLY A 104 -5.71 6.78 14.97
C GLY A 104 -5.36 6.84 16.44
N GLU A 105 -5.35 5.69 17.06
CA GLU A 105 -5.02 5.53 18.46
C GLU A 105 -4.22 4.25 18.65
N LEU A 106 -3.17 4.32 19.46
CA LEU A 106 -2.36 3.17 19.87
C LEU A 106 -2.46 3.00 21.38
N THR A 107 -2.53 1.77 21.85
CA THR A 107 -2.70 1.44 23.27
C THR A 107 -1.66 0.46 23.76
N HIS A 108 -1.32 0.54 25.04
CA HIS A 108 -0.44 -0.40 25.75
C HIS A 108 0.90 -0.65 25.04
N LEU A 109 1.55 0.42 24.54
CA LEU A 109 2.76 0.30 23.72
C LEU A 109 3.94 -0.35 24.45
N THR A 110 3.93 -0.32 25.78
CA THR A 110 4.95 -0.94 26.64
C THR A 110 4.76 -2.45 26.84
N ASP A 111 3.57 -2.97 26.56
CA ASP A 111 3.25 -4.39 26.71
C ASP A 111 3.00 -5.06 25.36
N SER A 112 3.91 -5.94 24.94
CA SER A 112 3.84 -6.63 23.67
C SER A 112 2.62 -7.54 23.48
N LEU A 113 1.96 -7.95 24.58
CA LEU A 113 0.78 -8.81 24.54
C LEU A 113 -0.52 -8.03 24.55
N LEU A 114 -0.53 -6.84 25.18
CA LEU A 114 -1.71 -6.00 25.31
C LEU A 114 -1.75 -4.85 24.30
N ARG A 115 -0.61 -4.54 23.66
CA ARG A 115 -0.55 -3.43 22.68
C ARG A 115 -1.62 -3.57 21.61
N GLY A 116 -2.22 -2.46 21.29
CA GLY A 116 -3.33 -2.45 20.35
C GLY A 116 -3.49 -1.10 19.66
N GLY A 117 -4.49 -1.01 18.84
CA GLY A 117 -4.89 0.23 18.19
C GLY A 117 -5.16 0.10 16.72
N ASP A 118 -5.57 1.22 16.16
CA ASP A 118 -5.77 1.35 14.72
C ASP A 118 -5.37 2.74 14.20
N ILE A 119 -4.93 2.77 12.96
CA ILE A 119 -4.63 4.00 12.21
C ILE A 119 -5.35 3.91 10.88
N THR A 120 -6.13 4.95 10.56
CA THR A 120 -6.73 5.13 9.24
C THR A 120 -5.91 6.13 8.43
N LEU A 121 -5.78 5.87 7.14
CA LEU A 121 -5.07 6.68 6.16
C LEU A 121 -5.98 6.93 4.96
N GLU A 122 -6.00 8.17 4.49
CA GLU A 122 -6.65 8.56 3.25
C GLU A 122 -5.67 9.42 2.45
N ALA A 123 -5.52 9.12 1.16
CA ALA A 123 -4.72 9.94 0.26
C ALA A 123 -5.44 10.13 -1.07
N GLU A 124 -5.29 11.31 -1.65
CA GLU A 124 -5.81 11.66 -2.97
C GLU A 124 -4.74 12.36 -3.78
N THR A 125 -4.61 11.94 -5.03
CA THR A 125 -3.62 12.49 -5.95
C THR A 125 -4.25 13.50 -6.91
N LYS A 126 -3.48 14.52 -7.24
CA LYS A 126 -3.79 15.48 -8.30
C LYS A 126 -2.72 15.39 -9.38
N ASP A 127 -1.91 16.40 -9.60
CA ASP A 127 -0.84 16.36 -10.59
C ASP A 127 0.46 15.86 -9.95
N LEU A 128 0.80 14.58 -10.18
CA LEU A 128 2.01 13.93 -9.69
C LEU A 128 3.04 13.63 -10.79
N LYS A 129 3.06 14.42 -11.87
CA LYS A 129 4.02 14.22 -12.98
C LYS A 129 5.48 14.17 -12.53
N PHE A 130 5.85 14.88 -11.49
CA PHE A 130 7.20 14.84 -10.95
C PHE A 130 7.58 13.44 -10.40
N VAL A 131 6.60 12.63 -9.98
CA VAL A 131 6.83 11.27 -9.47
C VAL A 131 7.32 10.35 -10.59
N SER A 132 6.87 10.52 -11.83
CA SER A 132 7.33 9.73 -12.98
C SER A 132 8.82 9.91 -13.27
N THR A 133 9.43 10.96 -12.77
CA THR A 133 10.88 11.17 -12.88
C THR A 133 11.69 10.35 -11.85
N LEU A 134 11.04 9.86 -10.79
CA LEU A 134 11.64 9.01 -9.76
C LEU A 134 11.51 7.53 -10.08
N ALA A 135 10.48 7.15 -10.82
CA ALA A 135 10.18 5.79 -11.21
C ALA A 135 9.83 5.78 -12.71
N GLU A 136 10.83 5.48 -13.53
CA GLU A 136 10.69 5.50 -14.99
C GLU A 136 9.54 4.60 -15.46
N GLY A 137 8.68 5.14 -16.33
CA GLY A 137 7.53 4.42 -16.86
C GLY A 137 6.31 4.35 -15.96
N ILE A 138 6.37 4.89 -14.72
CA ILE A 138 5.22 4.92 -13.81
C ILE A 138 4.64 6.33 -13.76
N GLU A 139 3.35 6.44 -13.99
CA GLU A 139 2.55 7.64 -13.82
C GLU A 139 1.44 7.38 -12.80
N ILE A 140 1.10 8.38 -12.00
CA ILE A 140 -0.02 8.27 -11.08
C ILE A 140 -1.14 9.17 -11.61
N PRO A 141 -2.28 8.59 -11.99
CA PRO A 141 -3.40 9.35 -12.55
C PRO A 141 -3.96 10.38 -11.57
N TYR A 142 -4.43 11.49 -12.12
CA TYR A 142 -5.17 12.49 -11.35
C TYR A 142 -6.43 11.87 -10.75
N GLY A 143 -6.68 12.10 -9.45
CA GLY A 143 -7.86 11.58 -8.75
C GLY A 143 -7.74 10.13 -8.28
N THR A 144 -6.55 9.53 -8.34
CA THR A 144 -6.29 8.25 -7.67
C THR A 144 -6.43 8.43 -6.16
N ARG A 145 -7.18 7.54 -5.50
CA ARG A 145 -7.39 7.55 -4.05
C ARG A 145 -6.86 6.28 -3.43
N LEU A 146 -6.26 6.43 -2.28
CA LEU A 146 -5.84 5.33 -1.42
C LEU A 146 -6.50 5.49 -0.06
N GLU A 147 -7.25 4.48 0.36
CA GLU A 147 -7.74 4.35 1.72
C GLU A 147 -7.03 3.20 2.40
N GLY A 148 -6.68 3.38 3.67
CA GLY A 148 -5.95 2.38 4.43
C GLY A 148 -6.40 2.31 5.87
N LYS A 149 -6.45 1.10 6.40
CA LYS A 149 -6.60 0.85 7.82
C LYS A 149 -5.51 -0.11 8.28
N PHE A 150 -4.73 0.32 9.25
CA PHE A 150 -3.73 -0.49 9.94
C PHE A 150 -4.23 -0.81 11.33
N THR A 151 -4.14 -2.06 11.74
CA THR A 151 -4.59 -2.52 13.07
C THR A 151 -3.49 -3.28 13.76
N MET A 152 -3.45 -3.19 15.08
CA MET A 152 -2.54 -3.93 15.92
C MET A 152 -3.30 -4.50 17.13
N ALA A 153 -3.05 -5.77 17.47
CA ALA A 153 -3.64 -6.44 18.63
C ALA A 153 -2.64 -7.48 19.17
N GLY A 154 -1.92 -7.16 20.21
CA GLY A 154 -0.82 -7.96 20.75
C GLY A 154 0.27 -8.16 19.71
N THR A 155 0.52 -9.40 19.36
CA THR A 155 1.50 -9.78 18.33
C THR A 155 0.92 -9.73 16.90
N LYS A 156 -0.37 -9.48 16.76
CA LYS A 156 -1.04 -9.50 15.45
C LYS A 156 -1.13 -8.10 14.87
N MET A 157 -0.76 -7.99 13.62
CA MET A 157 -0.89 -6.78 12.81
C MET A 157 -1.81 -7.08 11.63
N GLY A 158 -2.56 -6.08 11.20
CA GLY A 158 -3.44 -6.18 10.04
C GLY A 158 -3.40 -4.90 9.23
N THR A 159 -3.63 -5.03 7.94
CA THR A 159 -3.85 -3.90 7.03
C THR A 159 -4.97 -4.21 6.07
N ASP A 160 -5.74 -3.19 5.75
CA ASP A 160 -6.75 -3.18 4.70
C ASP A 160 -6.50 -1.93 3.86
N LEU A 161 -6.04 -2.11 2.63
CA LEU A 161 -5.72 -1.04 1.69
C LEU A 161 -6.64 -1.13 0.49
N LEU A 162 -7.23 -0.01 0.12
CA LEU A 162 -8.09 0.14 -1.03
C LEU A 162 -7.54 1.24 -1.94
N LEU A 163 -7.08 0.86 -3.13
CA LEU A 163 -6.64 1.76 -4.18
C LEU A 163 -7.76 1.90 -5.23
N MET A 164 -8.22 3.13 -5.43
CA MET A 164 -9.29 3.48 -6.36
C MET A 164 -8.73 4.30 -7.51
N GLN A 165 -9.03 3.88 -8.72
CA GLN A 165 -8.73 4.67 -9.91
C GLN A 165 -9.86 5.67 -10.18
N PRO A 166 -9.53 6.85 -10.76
CA PRO A 166 -10.55 7.72 -11.32
C PRO A 166 -11.28 6.97 -12.46
N GLU A 167 -12.55 7.23 -12.59
CA GLU A 167 -13.29 6.81 -13.78
C GLU A 167 -12.59 7.40 -15.00
N ALA A 168 -12.39 6.59 -16.04
CA ALA A 168 -11.92 7.13 -17.30
C ALA A 168 -12.98 8.15 -17.74
N GLN A 169 -12.59 9.41 -17.79
CA GLN A 169 -13.41 10.39 -18.50
C GLN A 169 -13.56 9.87 -19.91
N ALA A 170 -14.76 9.41 -20.26
CA ALA A 170 -15.08 9.19 -21.64
C ALA A 170 -14.80 10.52 -22.33
N VAL A 171 -13.82 10.54 -23.23
CA VAL A 171 -13.63 11.66 -24.16
C VAL A 171 -14.85 11.61 -25.07
N VAL A 172 -15.92 12.20 -24.61
CA VAL A 172 -17.10 12.42 -25.43
C VAL A 172 -16.67 13.50 -26.40
N ALA A 173 -16.61 13.14 -27.67
CA ALA A 173 -16.43 14.09 -28.75
C ALA A 173 -17.36 15.29 -28.50
N ALA A 174 -16.81 16.49 -28.68
CA ALA A 174 -17.42 17.76 -28.36
C ALA A 174 -18.79 17.92 -29.01
N ASP A 175 -19.87 17.48 -28.40
CA ASP A 175 -21.25 17.87 -28.70
C ASP A 175 -22.28 17.19 -27.79
N THR A 176 -21.90 16.64 -26.64
CA THR A 176 -22.86 16.01 -25.73
C THR A 176 -22.68 16.50 -24.28
N ILE A 177 -23.79 16.81 -23.68
CA ILE A 177 -24.01 17.31 -22.31
C ILE A 177 -23.19 16.53 -21.28
N PRO A 178 -22.48 17.19 -20.35
CA PRO A 178 -21.73 16.50 -19.31
C PRO A 178 -22.70 15.77 -18.36
N ILE A 179 -22.67 14.45 -18.38
CA ILE A 179 -23.33 13.65 -17.36
C ILE A 179 -22.43 13.69 -16.13
N THR A 180 -22.82 14.47 -15.15
CA THR A 180 -22.18 14.46 -13.82
C THR A 180 -22.69 13.23 -13.08
N VAL A 181 -21.87 12.19 -12.98
CA VAL A 181 -22.17 11.05 -12.11
C VAL A 181 -21.78 11.48 -10.69
N TYR A 182 -22.77 11.65 -9.84
CA TYR A 182 -22.57 11.86 -8.41
C TYR A 182 -22.09 10.53 -7.79
N ASN A 183 -20.91 10.59 -7.21
CA ASN A 183 -20.39 9.49 -6.39
C ASN A 183 -21.14 9.51 -5.05
N ASP A 184 -22.12 8.64 -4.88
CA ASP A 184 -22.70 8.36 -3.59
C ASP A 184 -21.67 7.67 -2.70
N SER A 185 -21.61 8.09 -1.45
CA SER A 185 -20.70 7.59 -0.42
C SER A 185 -20.60 6.07 -0.41
N ILE A 186 -19.40 5.57 -0.67
CA ILE A 186 -19.15 4.13 -0.63
C ILE A 186 -19.02 3.72 0.83
N SER A 187 -20.05 3.04 1.32
CA SER A 187 -19.95 2.30 2.57
C SER A 187 -19.13 1.03 2.29
N VAL A 188 -18.05 0.83 3.04
CA VAL A 188 -17.24 -0.39 3.03
C VAL A 188 -18.05 -1.53 3.69
N ALA A 189 -19.08 -2.01 3.02
CA ALA A 189 -19.83 -3.19 3.41
C ALA A 189 -19.83 -4.18 2.25
N ASP A 190 -19.16 -5.26 2.47
CA ASP A 190 -19.22 -6.62 1.91
C ASP A 190 -19.47 -6.86 0.41
N ASP A 191 -19.87 -5.93 -0.39
CA ASP A 191 -20.01 -6.08 -1.84
C ASP A 191 -19.02 -5.18 -2.58
N PHE A 192 -17.98 -5.80 -3.08
CA PHE A 192 -16.94 -5.21 -3.91
C PHE A 192 -17.51 -4.76 -5.27
N LYS A 193 -18.28 -3.68 -5.28
CA LYS A 193 -18.90 -3.08 -6.48
C LYS A 193 -18.10 -1.90 -7.04
N MET A 194 -16.80 -1.82 -6.76
CA MET A 194 -15.99 -0.75 -7.32
C MET A 194 -15.48 -1.14 -8.69
N GLU A 195 -15.82 -0.38 -9.70
CA GLU A 195 -15.54 -0.72 -11.10
C GLU A 195 -14.05 -0.68 -11.47
N ARG A 196 -13.19 -0.04 -10.67
CA ARG A 196 -11.75 0.08 -10.94
C ARG A 196 -10.95 0.22 -9.66
N ALA A 197 -10.75 -0.87 -8.97
CA ALA A 197 -10.09 -0.85 -7.69
C ALA A 197 -9.20 -2.07 -7.45
N ALA A 198 -8.22 -1.87 -6.59
CA ALA A 198 -7.42 -2.95 -6.01
C ALA A 198 -7.53 -2.89 -4.50
N ARG A 199 -7.84 -4.00 -3.86
CA ARG A 199 -7.88 -4.13 -2.41
C ARG A 199 -6.88 -5.18 -1.95
N LEU A 200 -6.06 -4.80 -0.98
CA LEU A 200 -5.14 -5.69 -0.28
C LEU A 200 -5.55 -5.77 1.18
N PHE A 201 -5.91 -6.95 1.61
CA PHE A 201 -6.07 -7.28 3.02
C PHE A 201 -4.92 -8.17 3.44
N ALA A 202 -4.20 -7.82 4.52
CA ALA A 202 -3.13 -8.65 5.02
C ALA A 202 -3.12 -8.70 6.55
N LYS A 203 -2.71 -9.84 7.07
CA LYS A 203 -2.48 -10.07 8.52
C LYS A 203 -1.12 -10.70 8.72
N TYR A 204 -0.49 -10.36 9.83
CA TYR A 204 0.76 -10.93 10.27
C TYR A 204 0.77 -11.16 11.77
N ASP A 205 1.17 -12.34 12.20
CA ASP A 205 1.38 -12.69 13.61
C ASP A 205 2.88 -12.82 13.88
N LEU A 206 3.43 -11.80 14.53
CA LEU A 206 4.85 -11.71 14.90
C LEU A 206 5.33 -12.87 15.81
N SER A 207 4.42 -13.48 16.58
CA SER A 207 4.80 -14.55 17.53
C SER A 207 4.99 -15.91 16.86
N ARG A 208 4.38 -16.10 15.70
CA ARG A 208 4.39 -17.36 14.96
C ARG A 208 4.98 -17.23 13.56
N ASP A 209 5.40 -16.02 13.16
CA ASP A 209 5.80 -15.74 11.78
C ASP A 209 4.73 -16.11 10.73
N ARG A 210 3.45 -16.05 11.14
CA ARG A 210 2.33 -16.43 10.30
C ARG A 210 1.76 -15.23 9.57
N TYR A 211 1.54 -15.39 8.29
CA TYR A 211 0.96 -14.36 7.42
C TYR A 211 -0.22 -14.89 6.62
N GLU A 212 -1.11 -13.96 6.31
CA GLU A 212 -2.27 -14.16 5.44
C GLU A 212 -2.45 -12.88 4.62
N ALA A 213 -2.64 -13.00 3.32
CA ALA A 213 -2.94 -11.87 2.45
C ALA A 213 -4.01 -12.27 1.41
N ASP A 214 -4.89 -11.33 1.11
CA ASP A 214 -5.93 -11.44 0.09
C ASP A 214 -5.85 -10.18 -0.78
N LEU A 215 -5.54 -10.36 -2.06
CA LEU A 215 -5.50 -9.31 -3.06
C LEU A 215 -6.65 -9.53 -4.05
N ALA A 216 -7.50 -8.52 -4.17
CA ALA A 216 -8.55 -8.48 -5.17
C ALA A 216 -8.37 -7.24 -6.06
N VAL A 217 -8.30 -7.44 -7.36
CA VAL A 217 -8.18 -6.39 -8.36
C VAL A 217 -9.35 -6.52 -9.32
N ASN A 218 -10.09 -5.44 -9.51
CA ASN A 218 -11.28 -5.43 -10.35
C ASN A 218 -11.18 -4.36 -11.44
N HIS A 219 -11.18 -4.77 -12.69
CA HIS A 219 -11.13 -3.90 -13.88
C HIS A 219 -10.09 -2.77 -13.79
N PHE A 220 -8.97 -3.03 -13.11
CA PHE A 220 -7.93 -2.05 -12.89
C PHE A 220 -7.21 -1.73 -14.20
N ASP A 221 -7.19 -0.47 -14.60
CA ASP A 221 -6.55 -0.01 -15.81
C ASP A 221 -5.07 0.30 -15.55
N LEU A 222 -4.23 -0.68 -15.82
CA LEU A 222 -2.78 -0.56 -15.67
C LEU A 222 -2.17 0.47 -16.63
N HIS A 223 -2.79 0.72 -17.79
CA HIS A 223 -2.28 1.66 -18.76
C HIS A 223 -2.25 3.10 -18.25
N GLN A 224 -3.15 3.45 -17.34
CA GLN A 224 -3.12 4.76 -16.69
C GLN A 224 -1.88 4.96 -15.80
N PHE A 225 -1.30 3.87 -15.27
CA PHE A 225 -0.09 3.91 -14.44
C PHE A 225 1.19 3.63 -15.23
N MET A 226 1.10 2.88 -16.31
CA MET A 226 2.21 2.49 -17.16
C MET A 226 1.84 2.72 -18.64
N PRO A 227 1.73 3.99 -19.08
CA PRO A 227 1.23 4.31 -20.42
C PRO A 227 2.18 3.90 -21.54
N ALA A 228 3.47 3.71 -21.24
CA ALA A 228 4.45 3.24 -22.21
C ALA A 228 4.36 1.74 -22.49
N ASP A 229 3.72 0.99 -21.57
CA ASP A 229 3.57 -0.46 -21.69
C ASP A 229 2.24 -0.82 -22.34
N SER A 230 2.22 -1.97 -23.02
CA SER A 230 1.00 -2.51 -23.59
C SER A 230 0.10 -3.22 -22.57
N LEU A 231 0.15 -2.77 -21.31
CA LEU A 231 -0.65 -3.28 -20.20
C LEU A 231 -1.95 -2.46 -20.10
N TYR A 232 -3.09 -3.14 -20.13
CA TYR A 232 -4.38 -2.47 -20.05
C TYR A 232 -5.16 -2.94 -18.81
N THR A 233 -6.27 -3.62 -18.99
CA THR A 233 -7.15 -3.97 -17.89
C THR A 233 -6.73 -5.28 -17.21
N LEU A 234 -6.69 -5.25 -15.86
CA LEU A 234 -6.45 -6.43 -15.02
C LEU A 234 -7.63 -6.65 -14.08
N SER A 235 -8.10 -7.90 -14.04
CA SER A 235 -8.96 -8.42 -12.97
C SER A 235 -8.37 -9.72 -12.45
N THR A 236 -8.02 -9.75 -11.17
CA THR A 236 -7.34 -10.89 -10.55
C THR A 236 -7.71 -11.02 -9.07
N ARG A 237 -7.62 -12.23 -8.55
CA ARG A 237 -7.67 -12.51 -7.12
C ARG A 237 -6.51 -13.41 -6.75
N LEU A 238 -5.89 -13.11 -5.61
CA LEU A 238 -4.79 -13.90 -5.07
C LEU A 238 -4.94 -13.98 -3.56
N LYS A 239 -4.96 -15.20 -3.06
CA LYS A 239 -4.88 -15.51 -1.64
C LYS A 239 -3.54 -16.15 -1.34
N VAL A 240 -2.90 -15.71 -0.26
CA VAL A 240 -1.63 -16.24 0.22
C VAL A 240 -1.72 -16.43 1.72
N GLU A 241 -1.29 -17.57 2.20
CA GLU A 241 -1.10 -17.83 3.63
C GLU A 241 0.18 -18.61 3.88
N GLY A 242 0.79 -18.44 5.03
CA GLY A 242 2.00 -19.17 5.34
C GLY A 242 2.52 -18.92 6.74
N GLU A 243 3.58 -19.66 7.07
CA GLU A 243 4.34 -19.56 8.32
C GLU A 243 5.83 -19.72 8.00
N GLY A 244 6.63 -18.73 8.43
CA GLY A 244 8.06 -18.62 8.12
C GLY A 244 8.34 -18.13 6.70
N PHE A 245 9.53 -17.54 6.52
CA PHE A 245 9.99 -16.98 5.24
C PHE A 245 11.21 -17.70 4.67
N ASP A 246 11.75 -18.68 5.40
CA ASP A 246 12.83 -19.55 4.88
C ASP A 246 12.22 -20.74 4.16
N PHE A 247 12.01 -20.60 2.84
CA PHE A 247 11.39 -21.63 2.00
C PHE A 247 12.20 -22.94 1.92
N PHE A 248 13.44 -22.94 2.33
CA PHE A 248 14.26 -24.16 2.41
C PHE A 248 14.11 -24.87 3.75
N SER A 249 13.51 -24.24 4.73
CA SER A 249 13.23 -24.85 6.03
C SER A 249 12.05 -25.83 5.94
N PRO A 250 12.17 -27.04 6.47
CA PRO A 250 11.05 -27.99 6.52
C PRO A 250 9.90 -27.55 7.45
N ARG A 251 10.10 -26.47 8.21
CA ARG A 251 9.07 -25.90 9.09
C ARG A 251 8.23 -24.86 8.37
N THR A 252 8.72 -24.33 7.24
CA THR A 252 7.98 -23.33 6.48
C THR A 252 6.78 -23.98 5.80
N TYR A 253 5.66 -23.33 5.96
CA TYR A 253 4.43 -23.61 5.25
C TYR A 253 4.08 -22.40 4.39
N PHE A 254 3.64 -22.66 3.17
CA PHE A 254 3.16 -21.65 2.24
C PHE A 254 2.05 -22.21 1.38
N ASN A 255 1.00 -21.47 1.20
CA ASN A 255 -0.07 -21.75 0.25
C ASN A 255 -0.47 -20.46 -0.48
N ALA A 256 -0.59 -20.52 -1.78
CA ALA A 256 -1.08 -19.44 -2.63
C ALA A 256 -2.09 -20.00 -3.61
N GLU A 257 -3.24 -19.36 -3.70
CA GLU A 257 -4.30 -19.67 -4.65
C GLU A 257 -4.78 -18.40 -5.30
N GLY A 258 -5.02 -18.45 -6.60
CA GLY A 258 -5.50 -17.28 -7.29
C GLY A 258 -5.87 -17.55 -8.73
N GLY A 259 -6.28 -16.47 -9.39
CA GLY A 259 -6.60 -16.53 -10.80
C GLY A 259 -6.68 -15.16 -11.43
N ILE A 260 -6.50 -15.12 -12.74
CA ILE A 260 -6.69 -13.96 -13.56
C ILE A 260 -7.98 -14.15 -14.35
N ASP A 261 -9.01 -13.41 -13.95
CA ASP A 261 -10.31 -13.43 -14.62
C ASP A 261 -10.23 -12.73 -15.97
N ARG A 262 -9.45 -11.65 -16.04
CA ARG A 262 -9.21 -10.87 -17.24
C ARG A 262 -7.86 -10.16 -17.19
N PHE A 263 -7.09 -10.27 -18.26
CA PHE A 263 -5.87 -9.49 -18.46
C PHE A 263 -5.76 -9.11 -19.94
N HIS A 264 -5.66 -7.83 -20.20
CA HIS A 264 -5.51 -7.29 -21.53
C HIS A 264 -4.08 -6.78 -21.71
N TYR A 265 -3.34 -7.43 -22.60
CA TYR A 265 -1.96 -7.09 -22.94
C TYR A 265 -1.81 -6.96 -24.46
N GLY A 266 -1.50 -5.76 -24.96
CA GLY A 266 -1.42 -5.49 -26.37
C GLY A 266 -2.72 -5.82 -27.09
N SER A 267 -2.67 -6.75 -28.01
CA SER A 267 -3.84 -7.33 -28.70
C SER A 267 -4.40 -8.59 -28.05
N TYR A 268 -3.77 -9.08 -26.97
CA TYR A 268 -4.14 -10.33 -26.33
C TYR A 268 -5.11 -10.11 -25.17
N HIS A 269 -6.18 -10.87 -25.17
CA HIS A 269 -7.16 -10.93 -24.09
C HIS A 269 -7.05 -12.28 -23.37
N LEU A 270 -6.31 -12.32 -22.28
CA LEU A 270 -6.13 -13.51 -21.47
C LEU A 270 -7.25 -13.58 -20.43
N THR A 271 -7.90 -14.74 -20.33
CA THR A 271 -8.97 -15.03 -19.40
C THR A 271 -8.88 -16.43 -18.87
N GLY A 272 -9.53 -16.71 -17.74
CA GLY A 272 -9.68 -18.06 -17.22
C GLY A 272 -8.35 -18.71 -16.82
N ILE A 273 -7.43 -17.92 -16.24
CA ILE A 273 -6.17 -18.43 -15.69
C ILE A 273 -6.38 -18.69 -14.21
N SER A 274 -6.07 -19.90 -13.76
CA SER A 274 -6.02 -20.26 -12.35
C SER A 274 -4.64 -20.79 -11.99
N LEU A 275 -4.18 -20.42 -10.79
CA LEU A 275 -2.89 -20.87 -10.26
C LEU A 275 -3.06 -21.26 -8.80
N ALA A 276 -2.33 -22.29 -8.40
CA ALA A 276 -2.15 -22.65 -7.00
C ALA A 276 -0.71 -23.09 -6.79
N ALA A 277 -0.14 -22.72 -5.65
CA ALA A 277 1.19 -23.16 -5.26
C ALA A 277 1.24 -23.42 -3.76
N GLY A 278 1.90 -24.46 -3.34
CA GLY A 278 2.05 -24.82 -1.95
C GLY A 278 3.43 -25.36 -1.63
N LEU A 279 3.85 -25.12 -0.41
CA LEU A 279 5.07 -25.67 0.20
C LEU A 279 4.71 -26.20 1.58
N GLU A 280 4.93 -27.48 1.80
CA GLU A 280 4.80 -28.10 3.12
C GLU A 280 5.87 -29.18 3.31
N LYS A 281 6.60 -29.13 4.42
CA LYS A 281 7.65 -30.12 4.74
C LYS A 281 8.65 -30.31 3.60
N SER A 282 9.11 -29.19 3.01
CA SER A 282 10.00 -29.18 1.85
C SER A 282 9.42 -29.77 0.55
N LYS A 283 8.15 -30.10 0.51
CA LYS A 283 7.47 -30.52 -0.71
C LYS A 283 6.78 -29.33 -1.34
N VAL A 284 7.09 -29.09 -2.61
CA VAL A 284 6.47 -28.04 -3.43
C VAL A 284 5.46 -28.71 -4.35
N HIS A 285 4.30 -28.14 -4.46
CA HIS A 285 3.35 -28.41 -5.52
C HIS A 285 2.88 -27.10 -6.13
N ALA A 286 2.74 -27.07 -7.43
CA ALA A 286 2.15 -25.95 -8.12
C ALA A 286 1.28 -26.44 -9.27
N SER A 287 0.21 -25.71 -9.54
CA SER A 287 -0.66 -25.97 -10.68
C SER A 287 -1.00 -24.68 -11.38
N LEU A 288 -1.04 -24.73 -12.69
CA LEU A 288 -1.52 -23.67 -13.56
C LEU A 288 -2.55 -24.28 -14.50
N ALA A 289 -3.70 -23.65 -14.61
CA ALA A 289 -4.65 -23.98 -15.65
C ALA A 289 -5.07 -22.69 -16.38
N VAL A 290 -5.09 -22.78 -17.70
CA VAL A 290 -5.60 -21.73 -18.57
C VAL A 290 -6.70 -22.34 -19.41
N LYS A 291 -7.90 -21.82 -19.32
CA LYS A 291 -9.02 -22.31 -20.12
C LYS A 291 -9.82 -21.16 -20.68
N ASN A 292 -9.65 -20.94 -21.98
CA ASN A 292 -10.40 -19.95 -22.74
C ASN A 292 -10.59 -20.46 -24.18
N TRP A 293 -11.09 -19.63 -25.07
CA TRP A 293 -11.38 -20.01 -26.46
C TRP A 293 -10.12 -20.24 -27.31
N THR A 294 -8.95 -19.66 -26.94
CA THR A 294 -7.69 -19.82 -27.66
C THR A 294 -6.80 -20.93 -27.09
N MET A 295 -6.96 -21.28 -25.83
CA MET A 295 -6.08 -22.26 -25.20
C MET A 295 -6.76 -23.03 -24.06
N ASP A 296 -6.44 -24.31 -23.97
CA ASP A 296 -6.73 -25.18 -22.84
C ASP A 296 -5.45 -25.91 -22.43
N ILE A 297 -4.80 -25.39 -21.40
CA ILE A 297 -3.49 -25.83 -20.93
C ILE A 297 -3.60 -26.11 -19.43
N LYS A 298 -3.03 -27.23 -19.00
CA LYS A 298 -2.86 -27.56 -17.58
C LYS A 298 -1.40 -27.93 -17.34
N ALA A 299 -0.82 -27.36 -16.30
CA ALA A 299 0.52 -27.69 -15.85
C ALA A 299 0.51 -28.01 -14.35
N HIS A 300 1.24 -29.05 -13.98
CA HIS A 300 1.43 -29.47 -12.60
C HIS A 300 2.92 -29.67 -12.34
N LEU A 301 3.40 -29.06 -11.26
CA LEU A 301 4.76 -29.22 -10.76
C LEU A 301 4.70 -29.83 -9.37
N ASP A 302 5.40 -30.94 -9.20
CA ASP A 302 5.65 -31.55 -7.90
C ASP A 302 7.16 -31.63 -7.68
N GLY A 303 7.62 -31.24 -6.48
CA GLY A 303 9.04 -31.17 -6.24
C GLY A 303 9.41 -31.19 -4.76
N ILE A 304 10.72 -31.13 -4.54
CA ILE A 304 11.35 -31.04 -3.23
C ILE A 304 12.25 -29.80 -3.23
N LEU A 305 12.13 -28.99 -2.18
CA LEU A 305 12.92 -27.80 -1.98
C LEU A 305 13.69 -27.90 -0.65
N LYS A 306 14.98 -28.22 -0.75
CA LYS A 306 15.90 -28.26 0.38
C LYS A 306 17.16 -27.45 0.08
N PRO A 307 17.96 -27.03 1.08
CA PRO A 307 19.09 -26.13 0.88
C PRO A 307 20.09 -26.56 -0.20
N HIS A 308 20.26 -27.85 -0.44
CA HIS A 308 21.20 -28.39 -1.43
C HIS A 308 20.57 -29.43 -2.36
N ASP A 309 19.26 -29.57 -2.36
CA ASP A 309 18.53 -30.56 -3.15
C ASP A 309 17.22 -29.91 -3.64
N VAL A 310 17.24 -29.46 -4.88
CA VAL A 310 16.06 -28.93 -5.57
C VAL A 310 15.77 -29.86 -6.74
N SER A 311 14.65 -30.56 -6.66
CA SER A 311 14.22 -31.49 -7.70
C SER A 311 12.70 -31.37 -7.91
N GLY A 312 12.26 -31.66 -9.12
CA GLY A 312 10.83 -31.60 -9.44
C GLY A 312 10.49 -32.25 -10.77
N ASN A 313 9.23 -32.58 -10.90
CA ASN A 313 8.61 -33.10 -12.11
C ASN A 313 7.54 -32.11 -12.59
N LEU A 314 7.69 -31.66 -13.83
CA LEU A 314 6.68 -30.84 -14.50
C LEU A 314 5.90 -31.74 -15.48
N LYS A 315 4.58 -31.80 -15.31
CA LYS A 315 3.66 -32.39 -16.24
C LYS A 315 2.82 -31.29 -16.89
N MET A 316 2.74 -31.32 -18.21
CA MET A 316 1.94 -30.36 -18.98
C MET A 316 1.03 -31.11 -19.93
N ASP A 317 -0.24 -30.78 -19.91
CA ASP A 317 -1.26 -31.24 -20.84
C ASP A 317 -1.78 -30.05 -21.65
N VAL A 318 -1.70 -30.12 -22.96
CA VAL A 318 -2.19 -29.09 -23.89
C VAL A 318 -3.28 -29.73 -24.74
N ALA A 319 -4.52 -29.39 -24.42
CA ALA A 319 -5.66 -29.90 -25.16
C ALA A 319 -6.00 -29.05 -26.39
N HIS A 320 -5.75 -27.74 -26.30
CA HIS A 320 -6.04 -26.79 -27.37
C HIS A 320 -5.10 -25.59 -27.29
N LEU A 321 -4.60 -25.13 -28.44
CA LEU A 321 -3.78 -23.94 -28.57
C LEU A 321 -3.93 -23.36 -29.99
N ASP A 322 -4.63 -22.22 -30.10
CA ASP A 322 -4.72 -21.41 -31.31
C ASP A 322 -3.81 -20.18 -31.19
N TRP A 323 -3.04 -19.93 -32.26
CA TRP A 323 -2.10 -18.80 -32.35
C TRP A 323 -2.64 -17.70 -33.25
#